data_5bc86ff2ea8513f3835e9aeb7bffa660
#
_entry.id   5bc86ff2ea8513f3835e9aeb7bffa660
#
_cell.length_a   1.000
_cell.length_b   1.000
_cell.length_c   1.000
_cell.angle_alpha   90.00
_cell.angle_beta   90.00
_cell.angle_gamma   90.00
#
_symmetry.space_group_name_H-M   'P 1'
#
loop_
_entity.id
_entity.type
_entity.pdbx_description
1 polymer ?
#
loop_
_entity_poly.entity_id
_entity_poly.type
_entity_poly.pdbx_seq_one_letter_code
_entity_poly.pdbx_strand_id
1 'polypeptide(L)' 'MDGTAQALQAALAHHQAGRLAEAKALYDAILTAQPGQPDALHFLGLLA' A
#
# COMPACT_ATOMS: atom_id res chain seq x y z
N MET A 1 6.71 -15.78 -7.56
CA MET A 1 5.72 -15.43 -6.53
C MET A 1 5.73 -13.93 -6.31
N ASP A 2 4.59 -13.33 -6.33
CA ASP A 2 4.49 -11.88 -6.28
C ASP A 2 4.30 -11.40 -4.85
N GLY A 3 5.30 -10.71 -4.28
CA GLY A 3 5.22 -10.15 -2.95
C GLY A 3 4.29 -8.94 -2.84
N THR A 4 3.85 -8.42 -3.99
CA THR A 4 2.99 -7.23 -4.02
C THR A 4 1.66 -7.48 -3.33
N ALA A 5 1.05 -8.66 -3.57
CA ALA A 5 -0.23 -8.97 -2.95
C ALA A 5 -0.14 -9.02 -1.43
N GLN A 6 0.93 -9.61 -0.91
CA GLN A 6 1.15 -9.67 0.53
C GLN A 6 1.40 -8.28 1.11
N ALA A 7 2.20 -7.48 0.41
CA ALA A 7 2.48 -6.11 0.85
C ALA A 7 1.21 -5.26 0.84
N LEU A 8 0.36 -5.43 -0.18
CA LEU A 8 -0.92 -4.73 -0.24
C LEU A 8 -1.83 -5.12 0.92
N GLN A 9 -1.89 -6.40 1.25
CA GLN A 9 -2.71 -6.85 2.37
C GLN A 9 -2.21 -6.28 3.70
N ALA A 10 -0.89 -6.25 3.89
CA ALA A 10 -0.31 -5.65 5.09
C ALA A 10 -0.63 -4.15 5.17
N ALA A 11 -0.46 -3.45 4.04
CA ALA A 11 -0.75 -2.03 3.97
C ALA A 11 -2.23 -1.76 4.28
N LEU A 12 -3.12 -2.56 3.71
CA LEU A 12 -4.54 -2.40 3.94
C LEU A 12 -4.91 -2.68 5.40
N ALA A 13 -4.28 -3.68 6.01
CA ALA A 13 -4.52 -3.99 7.42
C ALA A 13 -4.12 -2.79 8.30
N HIS A 14 -2.96 -2.18 8.06
CA HIS A 14 -2.57 -0.97 8.78
C HIS A 14 -3.55 0.17 8.51
N HIS A 15 -3.95 0.34 7.27
CA HIS A 15 -4.91 1.38 6.87
C HIS A 15 -6.21 1.24 7.69
N GLN A 16 -6.76 0.03 7.74
CA GLN A 16 -8.01 -0.23 8.45
C GLN A 16 -7.87 -0.08 9.95
N ALA A 17 -6.67 -0.34 10.48
CA ALA A 17 -6.38 -0.18 11.89
C ALA A 17 -6.08 1.28 12.29
N GLY A 18 -6.08 2.19 11.33
CA GLY A 18 -5.78 3.59 11.59
C GLY A 18 -4.30 3.92 11.62
N ARG A 19 -3.44 2.97 11.28
CA ARG A 19 -1.99 3.19 11.21
C ARG A 19 -1.61 3.73 9.86
N LEU A 20 -2.02 4.96 9.60
CA LEU A 20 -1.95 5.54 8.25
C LEU A 20 -0.50 5.76 7.78
N ALA A 21 0.39 6.16 8.69
CA ALA A 21 1.79 6.37 8.33
C ALA A 21 2.45 5.06 7.90
N GLU A 22 2.13 3.96 8.59
CA GLU A 22 2.66 2.65 8.24
C GLU A 22 2.09 2.15 6.92
N ALA A 23 0.78 2.34 6.72
CA ALA A 23 0.15 1.98 5.46
C ALA A 23 0.77 2.76 4.30
N LYS A 24 0.98 4.06 4.48
CA LYS A 24 1.58 4.90 3.45
C LYS A 24 2.99 4.41 3.10
N ALA A 25 3.79 4.08 4.10
CA ALA A 25 5.14 3.58 3.85
C ALA A 25 5.12 2.30 3.02
N LEU A 26 4.17 1.41 3.29
CA LEU A 26 4.03 0.17 2.53
C LEU A 26 3.55 0.45 1.10
N TYR A 27 2.57 1.34 0.93
CA TYR A 27 2.13 1.71 -0.42
C TYR A 27 3.25 2.36 -1.22
N ASP A 28 4.04 3.23 -0.59
CA ASP A 28 5.18 3.86 -1.24
C ASP A 28 6.21 2.81 -1.67
N ALA A 29 6.48 1.83 -0.83
CA ALA A 29 7.41 0.75 -1.17
C ALA A 29 6.91 -0.07 -2.36
N ILE A 30 5.61 -0.37 -2.39
CA ILE A 30 5.00 -1.08 -3.51
C ILE A 30 5.15 -0.27 -4.80
N LEU A 31 4.87 1.02 -4.74
CA LEU A 31 4.95 1.89 -5.91
C LEU A 31 6.40 2.12 -6.35
N THR A 32 7.36 2.02 -5.45
CA THR A 32 8.77 2.06 -5.82
C THR A 32 9.14 0.86 -6.69
N ALA A 33 8.63 -0.33 -6.33
CA ALA A 33 8.87 -1.54 -7.10
C ALA A 33 8.00 -1.61 -8.35
N GLN A 34 6.77 -1.15 -8.28
CA GLN A 34 5.78 -1.21 -9.36
C GLN A 34 5.04 0.12 -9.48
N PRO A 35 5.62 1.13 -10.15
CA PRO A 35 5.03 2.48 -10.18
C PRO A 35 3.61 2.55 -10.76
N GLY A 36 3.24 1.58 -11.59
CA GLY A 36 1.90 1.55 -12.19
C GLY A 36 0.90 0.69 -11.45
N GLN A 37 1.23 0.22 -10.24
CA GLN A 37 0.35 -0.70 -9.53
C GLN A 37 -0.95 0.02 -9.12
N PRO A 38 -2.11 -0.40 -9.68
CA PRO A 38 -3.35 0.37 -9.52
C PRO A 38 -3.90 0.36 -8.09
N ASP A 39 -3.81 -0.77 -7.40
CA ASP A 39 -4.36 -0.85 -6.04
C ASP A 39 -3.59 0.05 -5.08
N ALA A 40 -2.27 0.07 -5.19
CA ALA A 40 -1.46 0.92 -4.33
C ALA A 40 -1.73 2.40 -4.60
N LEU A 41 -1.87 2.77 -5.88
CA LEU A 41 -2.22 4.15 -6.24
C LEU A 41 -3.58 4.53 -5.69
N HIS A 42 -4.55 3.65 -5.81
CA HIS A 42 -5.91 3.90 -5.33
C HIS A 42 -5.93 4.09 -3.82
N PHE A 43 -5.34 3.17 -3.08
CA PHE A 43 -5.36 3.25 -1.62
C PHE A 43 -4.52 4.40 -1.10
N LEU A 44 -3.39 4.68 -1.74
CA LEU A 44 -2.58 5.84 -1.35
C LEU A 44 -3.38 7.13 -1.54
N GLY A 45 -4.16 7.23 -2.60
CA GLY A 45 -5.04 8.36 -2.84
C GLY A 45 -6.09 8.51 -1.74
N LEU A 46 -6.59 7.40 -1.19
CA LEU A 46 -7.55 7.45 -0.09
C LEU A 46 -6.93 7.96 1.20
N LEU A 47 -5.62 7.75 1.38
CA LEU A 47 -4.92 8.26 2.57
C LEU A 47 -4.71 9.77 2.52
N ALA A 48 -4.61 10.30 1.33
CA ALA A 48 -4.43 11.73 1.15
C ALA A 48 -5.77 12.45 1.33
#